data_5fda164888d976215e4c1292d8bc1b83
#
_entry.id   5fda164888d976215e4c1292d8bc1b83
#
_cell.length_a   1.000
_cell.length_b   1.000
_cell.length_c   1.000
_cell.angle_alpha   90.00
_cell.angle_beta   90.00
_cell.angle_gamma   90.00
#
_symmetry.space_group_name_H-M   'P 1'
#
loop_
_entity.id
_entity.type
_entity.pdbx_description
1 polymer ?
#
loop_
_entity_poly.entity_id
_entity_poly.type
_entity_poly.pdbx_seq_one_letter_code
_entity_poly.pdbx_strand_id
1 'polypeptide(L)'
;AMDRFGSDKPDVRFGLELVDATDIFADTEFRAFQTPCVKGIRVPDGADTSRNRLDELTEECKLWGAKGLVWMRLTEDGLNSPVAKFLSDDEQAGLVAKFEARVGDLLLLVADEWSTACHVCGLLRLELGRPPITEGGRHFVWVTDFPLFEGYDEAGNPIPAHHPFTMPHEEDLGMLGGDDQLAIRSLAYDLVLNGWELGSGSVRIHRR
;
A
#
# COMPACT_ATOMS: atom_id res chain seq x y z
N ALA A 1 -7.11 3.05 -3.61
CA ALA A 1 -6.27 4.06 -2.95
C ALA A 1 -5.23 3.41 -2.04
N MET A 2 -5.64 2.51 -1.15
CA MET A 2 -4.72 1.80 -0.25
C MET A 2 -3.78 0.86 -0.99
N ASP A 3 -4.27 0.07 -1.93
CA ASP A 3 -3.46 -0.91 -2.66
C ASP A 3 -2.38 -0.27 -3.54
N ARG A 4 -2.69 0.85 -4.21
CA ARG A 4 -1.79 1.50 -5.16
C ARG A 4 -0.94 2.62 -4.57
N PHE A 5 -1.42 3.27 -3.52
CA PHE A 5 -0.77 4.47 -2.98
C PHE A 5 -0.48 4.38 -1.47
N GLY A 6 -1.03 3.38 -0.78
CA GLY A 6 -0.87 3.20 0.66
C GLY A 6 -1.51 4.30 1.50
N SER A 7 -2.51 5.00 0.95
CA SER A 7 -3.18 6.13 1.61
C SER A 7 -4.57 6.33 1.04
N ASP A 8 -5.52 6.69 1.89
CA ASP A 8 -6.85 7.19 1.53
C ASP A 8 -6.82 8.63 0.95
N LYS A 9 -5.67 9.29 1.02
CA LYS A 9 -5.42 10.64 0.50
C LYS A 9 -4.23 10.63 -0.47
N PRO A 10 -4.34 9.95 -1.64
CA PRO A 10 -3.21 9.76 -2.52
C PRO A 10 -2.74 11.06 -3.18
N ASP A 11 -1.43 11.28 -3.20
CA ASP A 11 -0.80 12.27 -4.07
C ASP A 11 -0.43 11.58 -5.39
N VAL A 12 -1.13 11.89 -6.45
CA VAL A 12 -0.96 11.24 -7.77
C VAL A 12 -0.07 12.04 -8.74
N ARG A 13 0.64 13.06 -8.24
CA ARG A 13 1.55 13.88 -9.08
C ARG A 13 2.80 13.14 -9.53
N PHE A 14 3.09 12.01 -8.95
CA PHE A 14 4.29 11.20 -9.20
C PHE A 14 3.95 9.72 -9.17
N GLY A 15 4.80 8.90 -9.75
CA GLY A 15 4.67 7.45 -9.79
C GLY A 15 4.96 6.79 -8.44
N LEU A 16 5.81 5.77 -8.45
CA LEU A 16 6.15 4.93 -7.29
C LEU A 16 4.91 4.24 -6.70
N GLU A 17 4.01 3.77 -7.56
CA GLU A 17 2.85 3.01 -7.12
C GLU A 17 3.29 1.73 -6.40
N LEU A 18 2.51 1.32 -5.40
CA LEU A 18 2.73 0.09 -4.68
C LEU A 18 2.46 -1.12 -5.57
N VAL A 19 3.33 -2.11 -5.50
CA VAL A 19 3.19 -3.40 -6.19
C VAL A 19 3.03 -4.49 -5.14
N ASP A 20 1.99 -5.32 -5.29
CA ASP A 20 1.80 -6.50 -4.45
C ASP A 20 2.61 -7.67 -5.04
N ALA A 21 3.55 -8.18 -4.26
CA ALA A 21 4.43 -9.28 -4.62
C ALA A 21 4.15 -10.57 -3.81
N THR A 22 3.04 -10.61 -3.08
CA THR A 22 2.70 -11.70 -2.16
C THR A 22 2.66 -13.06 -2.86
N ASP A 23 2.12 -13.12 -4.06
CA ASP A 23 2.01 -14.35 -4.86
C ASP A 23 3.36 -14.95 -5.27
N ILE A 24 4.40 -14.11 -5.42
CA ILE A 24 5.77 -14.59 -5.72
C ILE A 24 6.32 -15.43 -4.56
N PHE A 25 5.91 -15.11 -3.34
CA PHE A 25 6.45 -15.69 -2.11
C PHE A 25 5.52 -16.70 -1.43
N ALA A 26 4.53 -17.23 -2.15
CA ALA A 26 3.58 -18.20 -1.61
C ALA A 26 4.26 -19.44 -0.99
N ASP A 27 5.33 -19.91 -1.62
CA ASP A 27 6.09 -21.10 -1.19
C ASP A 27 7.54 -20.75 -0.79
N THR A 28 7.81 -19.50 -0.39
CA THR A 28 9.16 -19.03 -0.08
C THR A 28 9.76 -19.70 1.15
N GLU A 29 11.05 -20.04 1.08
CA GLU A 29 11.83 -20.46 2.23
C GLU A 29 12.41 -19.29 3.05
N PHE A 30 12.34 -18.07 2.50
CA PHE A 30 12.84 -16.87 3.17
C PHE A 30 11.85 -16.39 4.23
N ARG A 31 12.17 -16.68 5.50
CA ARG A 31 11.28 -16.43 6.66
C ARG A 31 10.74 -15.00 6.75
N ALA A 32 11.51 -14.01 6.32
CA ALA A 32 11.07 -12.61 6.39
C ALA A 32 9.90 -12.31 5.43
N PHE A 33 9.70 -13.14 4.40
CA PHE A 33 8.60 -13.02 3.45
C PHE A 33 7.47 -14.02 3.68
N GLN A 34 7.58 -14.88 4.68
CA GLN A 34 6.49 -15.76 5.15
C GLN A 34 5.47 -14.94 5.96
N THR A 35 4.81 -13.99 5.33
CA THR A 35 3.86 -13.04 5.92
C THR A 35 2.60 -12.95 5.05
N PRO A 36 1.47 -12.47 5.58
CA PRO A 36 0.24 -12.35 4.80
C PRO A 36 0.36 -11.46 3.57
N CYS A 37 1.29 -10.50 3.59
CA CYS A 37 1.45 -9.54 2.51
C CYS A 37 2.93 -9.15 2.33
N VAL A 38 3.36 -9.11 1.07
CA VAL A 38 4.65 -8.53 0.65
C VAL A 38 4.35 -7.45 -0.39
N LYS A 39 4.53 -6.19 -0.03
CA LYS A 39 4.37 -5.06 -0.93
C LYS A 39 5.66 -4.29 -1.10
N GLY A 40 5.78 -3.58 -2.19
CA GLY A 40 6.95 -2.76 -2.42
C GLY A 40 6.73 -1.66 -3.44
N ILE A 41 7.77 -0.88 -3.64
CA ILE A 41 7.87 0.16 -4.66
C ILE A 41 9.14 -0.02 -5.48
N ARG A 42 9.08 0.36 -6.76
CA ARG A 42 10.25 0.49 -7.62
C ARG A 42 10.66 1.95 -7.68
N VAL A 43 11.89 2.23 -7.34
CA VAL A 43 12.52 3.54 -7.47
C VAL A 43 13.38 3.54 -8.73
N PRO A 44 12.94 4.20 -9.81
CA PRO A 44 13.70 4.29 -11.04
C PRO A 44 15.06 4.96 -10.79
N ASP A 45 16.13 4.42 -11.42
CA ASP A 45 17.50 4.90 -11.28
C ASP A 45 18.01 5.00 -9.82
N GLY A 46 17.38 4.25 -8.91
CA GLY A 46 17.68 4.30 -7.47
C GLY A 46 18.79 3.38 -7.00
N ALA A 47 19.42 2.59 -7.89
CA ALA A 47 20.46 1.62 -7.51
C ALA A 47 21.70 2.29 -6.86
N ASP A 48 21.97 3.55 -7.16
CA ASP A 48 23.09 4.31 -6.59
C ASP A 48 22.80 4.89 -5.19
N THR A 49 21.60 4.67 -4.64
CA THR A 49 21.26 5.09 -3.26
C THR A 49 22.31 4.59 -2.28
N SER A 50 22.88 5.46 -1.48
CA SER A 50 23.96 5.10 -0.55
C SER A 50 23.48 4.10 0.52
N ARG A 51 24.41 3.29 1.04
CA ARG A 51 24.12 2.34 2.11
C ARG A 51 23.54 3.05 3.35
N ASN A 52 24.10 4.21 3.70
CA ASN A 52 23.60 4.99 4.85
C ASN A 52 22.13 5.38 4.66
N ARG A 53 21.76 5.85 3.45
CA ARG A 53 20.35 6.20 3.17
C ARG A 53 19.42 4.99 3.23
N LEU A 54 19.86 3.82 2.74
CA LEU A 54 19.09 2.58 2.86
C LEU A 54 18.92 2.12 4.32
N ASP A 55 19.93 2.32 5.14
CA ASP A 55 19.86 2.02 6.57
C ASP A 55 18.94 3.03 7.29
N GLU A 56 18.96 4.31 6.95
CA GLU A 56 18.02 5.34 7.43
C GLU A 56 16.56 4.97 7.06
N LEU A 57 16.29 4.67 5.79
CA LEU A 57 14.96 4.25 5.33
C LEU A 57 14.48 2.99 6.08
N THR A 58 15.39 2.08 6.40
CA THR A 58 15.05 0.87 7.17
C THR A 58 14.59 1.24 8.59
N GLU A 59 15.28 2.18 9.25
CA GLU A 59 14.88 2.64 10.59
C GLU A 59 13.58 3.46 10.53
N GLU A 60 13.40 4.30 9.51
CA GLU A 60 12.13 5.01 9.28
C GLU A 60 10.96 4.02 9.12
N CYS A 61 11.10 2.96 8.32
CA CYS A 61 10.08 1.92 8.17
C CYS A 61 9.72 1.24 9.50
N LYS A 62 10.71 1.00 10.37
CA LYS A 62 10.45 0.45 11.71
C LYS A 62 9.69 1.43 12.60
N LEU A 63 10.02 2.72 12.54
CA LEU A 63 9.28 3.76 13.25
C LEU A 63 7.83 3.87 12.77
N TRP A 64 7.57 3.58 11.49
CA TRP A 64 6.23 3.56 10.91
C TRP A 64 5.47 2.26 11.17
N GLY A 65 6.09 1.28 11.83
CA GLY A 65 5.44 0.07 12.31
C GLY A 65 5.80 -1.22 11.57
N ALA A 66 6.63 -1.19 10.52
CA ALA A 66 7.09 -2.40 9.87
C ALA A 66 8.18 -3.11 10.67
N LYS A 67 8.32 -4.42 10.48
CA LYS A 67 9.42 -5.23 11.06
C LYS A 67 10.78 -4.88 10.47
N GLY A 68 10.81 -4.30 9.26
CA GLY A 68 12.02 -3.90 8.55
C GLY A 68 11.73 -3.54 7.10
N LEU A 69 12.79 -3.23 6.38
CA LEU A 69 12.77 -2.95 4.94
C LEU A 69 13.76 -3.88 4.23
N VAL A 70 13.30 -4.54 3.19
CA VAL A 70 14.18 -5.26 2.27
C VAL A 70 14.40 -4.38 1.05
N TRP A 71 15.66 -4.18 0.70
CA TRP A 71 16.05 -3.44 -0.49
C TRP A 71 16.86 -4.30 -1.44
N MET A 72 16.66 -4.12 -2.74
CA MET A 72 17.36 -4.84 -3.81
C MET A 72 17.66 -3.88 -4.96
N ARG A 73 18.91 -3.86 -5.39
CA ARG A 73 19.37 -3.11 -6.56
C ARG A 73 19.39 -4.02 -7.76
N LEU A 74 18.80 -3.63 -8.87
CA LEU A 74 18.93 -4.38 -10.11
C LEU A 74 20.16 -3.90 -10.87
N THR A 75 21.14 -4.79 -11.01
CA THR A 75 22.40 -4.57 -11.73
C THR A 75 22.44 -5.44 -12.98
N GLU A 76 23.48 -5.28 -13.81
CA GLU A 76 23.70 -6.15 -14.98
C GLU A 76 23.88 -7.63 -14.58
N ASP A 77 24.39 -7.89 -13.37
CA ASP A 77 24.60 -9.23 -12.81
C ASP A 77 23.34 -9.80 -12.09
N GLY A 78 22.21 -9.07 -12.09
CA GLY A 78 20.98 -9.44 -11.41
C GLY A 78 20.69 -8.64 -10.13
N LEU A 79 19.84 -9.17 -9.26
CA LEU A 79 19.45 -8.53 -8.01
C LEU A 79 20.57 -8.57 -6.96
N ASN A 80 21.08 -7.40 -6.60
CA ASN A 80 22.10 -7.22 -5.58
C ASN A 80 21.45 -6.78 -4.25
N SER A 81 21.49 -7.65 -3.25
CA SER A 81 20.94 -7.43 -1.92
C SER A 81 21.59 -8.38 -0.91
N PRO A 82 21.71 -8.01 0.36
CA PRO A 82 22.13 -8.94 1.42
C PRO A 82 21.24 -10.18 1.52
N VAL A 83 19.98 -10.09 1.08
CA VAL A 83 18.99 -11.16 1.16
C VAL A 83 18.80 -11.92 -0.15
N ALA A 84 19.34 -11.47 -1.27
CA ALA A 84 19.15 -12.10 -2.59
C ALA A 84 19.52 -13.59 -2.59
N LYS A 85 20.55 -13.98 -1.85
CA LYS A 85 21.00 -15.37 -1.70
C LYS A 85 20.00 -16.31 -1.03
N PHE A 86 18.96 -15.78 -0.39
CA PHE A 86 17.90 -16.57 0.25
C PHE A 86 16.67 -16.71 -0.63
N LEU A 87 16.65 -16.05 -1.78
CA LEU A 87 15.57 -16.11 -2.76
C LEU A 87 15.97 -17.05 -3.89
N SER A 88 15.02 -17.87 -4.34
CA SER A 88 15.20 -18.70 -5.53
C SER A 88 15.34 -17.85 -6.80
N ASP A 89 15.86 -18.43 -7.87
CA ASP A 89 15.95 -17.76 -9.17
C ASP A 89 14.58 -17.36 -9.71
N ASP A 90 13.57 -18.18 -9.49
CA ASP A 90 12.18 -17.89 -9.89
C ASP A 90 11.58 -16.70 -9.13
N GLU A 91 11.83 -16.61 -7.81
CA GLU A 91 11.39 -15.47 -7.00
C GLU A 91 12.09 -14.17 -7.44
N GLN A 92 13.38 -14.22 -7.70
CA GLN A 92 14.13 -13.06 -8.20
C GLN A 92 13.63 -12.63 -9.58
N ALA A 93 13.43 -13.56 -10.51
CA ALA A 93 12.87 -13.27 -11.83
C ALA A 93 11.44 -12.74 -11.74
N GLY A 94 10.62 -13.31 -10.84
CA GLY A 94 9.26 -12.86 -10.55
C GLY A 94 9.23 -11.40 -10.07
N LEU A 95 10.14 -11.03 -9.15
CA LEU A 95 10.28 -9.65 -8.68
C LEU A 95 10.61 -8.70 -9.83
N VAL A 96 11.64 -9.03 -10.64
CA VAL A 96 12.04 -8.18 -11.77
C VAL A 96 10.88 -7.97 -12.74
N ALA A 97 10.15 -9.04 -13.07
CA ALA A 97 9.02 -8.99 -13.99
C ALA A 97 7.84 -8.18 -13.40
N LYS A 98 7.45 -8.47 -12.15
CA LYS A 98 6.26 -7.85 -11.52
C LYS A 98 6.43 -6.36 -11.24
N PHE A 99 7.64 -5.95 -10.88
CA PHE A 99 7.98 -4.53 -10.70
C PHE A 99 8.35 -3.82 -12.00
N GLU A 100 8.38 -4.54 -13.14
CA GLU A 100 8.88 -4.01 -14.42
C GLU A 100 10.25 -3.35 -14.25
N ALA A 101 11.11 -3.95 -13.42
CA ALA A 101 12.37 -3.36 -13.00
C ALA A 101 13.40 -3.41 -14.13
N ARG A 102 14.25 -2.40 -14.19
CA ARG A 102 15.35 -2.25 -15.16
C ARG A 102 16.67 -2.12 -14.43
N VAL A 103 17.73 -2.46 -15.10
CA VAL A 103 19.09 -2.21 -14.58
C VAL A 103 19.23 -0.75 -14.19
N GLY A 104 19.69 -0.50 -12.96
CA GLY A 104 19.76 0.83 -12.35
C GLY A 104 18.62 1.11 -11.36
N ASP A 105 17.56 0.29 -11.31
CA ASP A 105 16.44 0.51 -10.38
C ASP A 105 16.74 -0.08 -9.00
N LEU A 106 16.05 0.49 -7.99
CA LEU A 106 16.01 0.01 -6.61
C LEU A 106 14.60 -0.48 -6.29
N LEU A 107 14.50 -1.70 -5.78
CA LEU A 107 13.27 -2.25 -5.22
C LEU A 107 13.32 -2.13 -3.70
N LEU A 108 12.23 -1.64 -3.11
CA LEU A 108 12.03 -1.53 -1.67
C LEU A 108 10.79 -2.32 -1.30
N LEU A 109 10.93 -3.33 -0.42
CA LEU A 109 9.85 -4.24 -0.08
C LEU A 109 9.61 -4.26 1.43
N VAL A 110 8.35 -4.28 1.81
CA VAL A 110 7.85 -4.44 3.18
C VAL A 110 7.01 -5.69 3.24
N ALA A 111 7.33 -6.57 4.20
CA ALA A 111 6.63 -7.82 4.45
C ALA A 111 5.99 -7.78 5.84
N ASP A 112 4.67 -7.73 5.90
CA ASP A 112 3.90 -7.63 7.14
C ASP A 112 2.41 -7.96 6.91
N GLU A 113 1.53 -7.58 7.85
CA GLU A 113 0.09 -7.52 7.62
C GLU A 113 -0.21 -6.51 6.49
N TRP A 114 -1.27 -6.75 5.70
CA TRP A 114 -1.63 -5.94 4.53
C TRP A 114 -1.72 -4.44 4.85
N SER A 115 -2.38 -4.09 5.96
CA SER A 115 -2.56 -2.69 6.37
C SER A 115 -1.22 -2.01 6.68
N THR A 116 -0.31 -2.70 7.39
CA THR A 116 1.03 -2.20 7.72
C THR A 116 1.88 -2.06 6.45
N ALA A 117 1.88 -3.08 5.60
CA ALA A 117 2.65 -3.06 4.35
C ALA A 117 2.19 -1.92 3.43
N CYS A 118 0.87 -1.72 3.26
CA CYS A 118 0.32 -0.59 2.51
C CYS A 118 0.74 0.76 3.11
N HIS A 119 0.53 0.94 4.42
CA HIS A 119 0.83 2.19 5.11
C HIS A 119 2.31 2.57 4.99
N VAL A 120 3.21 1.64 5.31
CA VAL A 120 4.65 1.91 5.29
C VAL A 120 5.17 2.13 3.87
N CYS A 121 4.72 1.34 2.88
CA CYS A 121 5.05 1.59 1.48
C CYS A 121 4.49 2.94 0.99
N GLY A 122 3.32 3.36 1.46
CA GLY A 122 2.74 4.67 1.17
C GLY A 122 3.62 5.82 1.71
N LEU A 123 4.14 5.69 2.93
CA LEU A 123 5.07 6.66 3.51
C LEU A 123 6.42 6.68 2.77
N LEU A 124 6.98 5.51 2.45
CA LEU A 124 8.19 5.41 1.59
C LEU A 124 8.00 6.11 0.26
N ARG A 125 6.84 5.91 -0.37
CA ARG A 125 6.47 6.55 -1.63
C ARG A 125 6.50 8.07 -1.50
N LEU A 126 5.94 8.62 -0.43
CA LEU A 126 5.94 10.06 -0.17
C LEU A 126 7.34 10.59 0.12
N GLU A 127 8.13 9.88 0.91
CA GLU A 127 9.50 10.25 1.28
C GLU A 127 10.43 10.34 0.05
N LEU A 128 10.26 9.41 -0.89
CA LEU A 128 11.16 9.27 -2.03
C LEU A 128 10.73 10.03 -3.28
N GLY A 129 9.43 10.32 -3.44
CA GLY A 129 8.92 10.81 -4.72
C GLY A 129 8.06 12.07 -4.65
N ARG A 130 7.61 12.49 -3.48
CA ARG A 130 6.69 13.62 -3.38
C ARG A 130 7.33 14.93 -3.85
N PRO A 131 6.83 15.55 -4.92
CA PRO A 131 7.37 16.82 -5.39
C PRO A 131 7.02 17.95 -4.41
N PRO A 132 7.75 19.08 -4.43
CA PRO A 132 7.38 20.28 -3.71
C PRO A 132 5.92 20.68 -3.96
N ILE A 133 5.28 21.32 -3.01
CA ILE A 133 3.85 21.68 -3.08
C ILE A 133 3.52 22.59 -4.28
N THR A 134 4.50 23.34 -4.76
CA THR A 134 4.38 24.26 -5.90
C THR A 134 4.58 23.60 -7.26
N GLU A 135 4.99 22.33 -7.29
CA GLU A 135 5.32 21.60 -8.51
C GLU A 135 4.29 20.51 -8.83
N GLY A 136 4.30 20.05 -10.08
CA GLY A 136 3.47 18.92 -10.53
C GLY A 136 2.01 19.25 -10.80
N GLY A 137 1.58 20.52 -10.67
CA GLY A 137 0.21 20.93 -10.97
C GLY A 137 -0.81 20.57 -9.88
N ARG A 138 -2.10 20.61 -10.26
CA ARG A 138 -3.23 20.30 -9.37
C ARG A 138 -3.94 19.06 -9.88
N HIS A 139 -3.87 17.99 -9.12
CA HIS A 139 -4.47 16.69 -9.46
C HIS A 139 -5.55 16.35 -8.43
N PHE A 140 -6.80 16.41 -8.88
CA PHE A 140 -7.96 16.04 -8.08
C PHE A 140 -8.25 14.55 -8.25
N VAL A 141 -8.56 13.89 -7.16
CA VAL A 141 -8.93 12.47 -7.13
C VAL A 141 -10.16 12.31 -6.24
N TRP A 142 -11.15 11.56 -6.73
CA TRP A 142 -12.21 11.02 -5.89
C TRP A 142 -11.75 9.68 -5.32
N VAL A 143 -11.84 9.55 -4.02
CA VAL A 143 -11.69 8.27 -3.31
C VAL A 143 -13.07 7.82 -2.91
N THR A 144 -13.45 6.61 -3.30
CA THR A 144 -14.79 6.02 -3.11
C THR A 144 -14.68 4.61 -2.57
N ASP A 145 -15.82 3.98 -2.35
CA ASP A 145 -15.90 2.58 -1.91
C ASP A 145 -15.18 2.31 -0.58
N PHE A 146 -15.27 3.28 0.34
CA PHE A 146 -14.78 3.09 1.70
C PHE A 146 -15.48 1.91 2.38
N PRO A 147 -14.84 1.20 3.31
CA PRO A 147 -15.51 0.18 4.10
C PRO A 147 -16.69 0.79 4.87
N LEU A 148 -17.80 0.04 4.98
CA LEU A 148 -18.94 0.45 5.80
C LEU A 148 -18.63 0.31 7.28
N PHE A 149 -17.88 -0.74 7.64
CA PHE A 149 -17.51 -1.08 9.01
C PHE A 149 -15.99 -1.24 9.12
N GLU A 150 -15.43 -0.85 10.27
CA GLU A 150 -13.99 -0.94 10.55
C GLU A 150 -13.61 -2.09 11.50
N GLY A 151 -14.60 -2.77 12.07
CA GLY A 151 -14.39 -3.85 13.03
C GLY A 151 -15.65 -4.23 13.75
N TYR A 152 -15.50 -4.95 14.86
CA TYR A 152 -16.58 -5.35 15.75
C TYR A 152 -16.30 -4.87 17.18
N ASP A 153 -17.35 -4.46 17.90
CA ASP A 153 -17.26 -4.14 19.31
C ASP A 153 -17.18 -5.41 20.19
N GLU A 154 -17.04 -5.24 21.51
CA GLU A 154 -16.97 -6.35 22.48
C GLU A 154 -18.25 -7.22 22.48
N ALA A 155 -19.38 -6.70 22.03
CA ALA A 155 -20.65 -7.41 21.93
C ALA A 155 -20.85 -8.08 20.56
N GLY A 156 -19.89 -7.94 19.63
CA GLY A 156 -19.95 -8.49 18.29
C GLY A 156 -20.76 -7.65 17.30
N ASN A 157 -21.08 -6.40 17.62
CA ASN A 157 -21.76 -5.52 16.66
C ASN A 157 -20.74 -4.83 15.75
N PRO A 158 -21.04 -4.66 14.44
CA PRO A 158 -20.15 -3.97 13.54
C PRO A 158 -20.03 -2.47 13.88
N ILE A 159 -18.81 -1.97 13.91
CA ILE A 159 -18.48 -0.57 14.19
C ILE A 159 -18.47 0.19 12.87
N PRO A 160 -19.31 1.23 12.68
CA PRO A 160 -19.29 2.04 11.47
C PRO A 160 -17.94 2.75 11.27
N ALA A 161 -17.35 2.62 10.08
CA ALA A 161 -16.05 3.21 9.76
C ALA A 161 -16.07 4.75 9.77
N HIS A 162 -17.17 5.39 9.38
CA HIS A 162 -17.29 6.84 9.29
C HIS A 162 -18.50 7.35 10.09
N HIS A 163 -19.70 7.00 9.64
CA HIS A 163 -20.92 7.49 10.24
C HIS A 163 -22.02 6.42 10.17
N PRO A 164 -22.77 6.18 11.25
CA PRO A 164 -23.75 5.09 11.29
C PRO A 164 -24.92 5.24 10.30
N PHE A 165 -25.14 6.42 9.76
CA PHE A 165 -26.16 6.66 8.72
C PHE A 165 -25.62 6.67 7.30
N THR A 166 -24.37 6.25 7.10
CA THR A 166 -23.82 6.07 5.76
C THR A 166 -24.51 4.90 5.06
N MET A 167 -24.93 5.12 3.82
CA MET A 167 -25.58 4.08 3.04
C MET A 167 -24.56 3.06 2.54
N PRO A 168 -24.80 1.75 2.70
CA PRO A 168 -24.00 0.72 2.05
C PRO A 168 -24.14 0.79 0.52
N HIS A 169 -23.13 0.28 -0.20
CA HIS A 169 -23.19 0.13 -1.64
C HIS A 169 -24.35 -0.80 -2.03
N GLU A 170 -25.09 -0.48 -3.09
CA GLU A 170 -26.30 -1.22 -3.45
C GLU A 170 -26.02 -2.69 -3.77
N GLU A 171 -24.86 -3.00 -4.37
CA GLU A 171 -24.44 -4.37 -4.69
C GLU A 171 -24.14 -5.22 -3.44
N ASP A 172 -23.80 -4.57 -2.31
CA ASP A 172 -23.37 -5.23 -1.08
C ASP A 172 -24.51 -5.37 -0.05
N LEU A 173 -25.71 -4.87 -0.36
CA LEU A 173 -26.87 -4.92 0.56
C LEU A 173 -27.22 -6.34 1.03
N GLY A 174 -26.99 -7.35 0.19
CA GLY A 174 -27.22 -8.76 0.54
C GLY A 174 -26.26 -9.33 1.59
N MET A 175 -25.16 -8.62 1.88
CA MET A 175 -24.17 -9.04 2.88
C MET A 175 -24.49 -8.53 4.30
N LEU A 176 -25.45 -7.60 4.43
CA LEU A 176 -25.88 -7.07 5.73
C LEU A 176 -26.44 -8.18 6.62
N GLY A 177 -25.89 -8.28 7.85
CA GLY A 177 -26.26 -9.34 8.79
C GLY A 177 -25.66 -10.71 8.50
N GLY A 178 -24.82 -10.84 7.47
CA GLY A 178 -24.02 -12.05 7.18
C GLY A 178 -22.71 -12.12 7.94
N ASP A 179 -21.89 -13.11 7.60
CA ASP A 179 -20.63 -13.40 8.30
C ASP A 179 -19.49 -12.44 7.89
N ASP A 180 -19.55 -11.85 6.69
CA ASP A 180 -18.47 -11.00 6.14
C ASP A 180 -18.92 -9.54 5.98
N GLN A 181 -19.33 -8.92 7.07
CA GLN A 181 -19.80 -7.54 7.03
C GLN A 181 -18.69 -6.51 6.84
N LEU A 182 -17.43 -6.87 7.14
CA LEU A 182 -16.29 -5.95 6.95
C LEU A 182 -15.92 -5.75 5.47
N ALA A 183 -16.38 -6.63 4.59
CA ALA A 183 -16.20 -6.48 3.15
C ALA A 183 -17.26 -5.56 2.50
N ILE A 184 -18.28 -5.13 3.24
CA ILE A 184 -19.32 -4.22 2.73
C ILE A 184 -18.74 -2.85 2.46
N ARG A 185 -18.87 -2.37 1.21
CA ARG A 185 -18.52 -1.02 0.81
C ARG A 185 -19.61 -0.03 1.18
N SER A 186 -19.22 1.20 1.41
CA SER A 186 -20.12 2.32 1.69
C SER A 186 -20.17 3.31 0.52
N LEU A 187 -21.23 4.10 0.44
CA LEU A 187 -21.34 5.25 -0.45
C LEU A 187 -20.74 6.52 0.20
N ALA A 188 -19.59 6.37 0.86
CA ALA A 188 -18.75 7.48 1.29
C ALA A 188 -17.77 7.87 0.19
N TYR A 189 -17.36 9.13 0.19
CA TYR A 189 -16.42 9.67 -0.80
C TYR A 189 -15.62 10.83 -0.23
N ASP A 190 -14.37 10.93 -0.66
CA ASP A 190 -13.48 12.05 -0.37
C ASP A 190 -12.99 12.68 -1.68
N LEU A 191 -12.91 14.01 -1.69
CA LEU A 191 -12.22 14.76 -2.71
C LEU A 191 -10.83 15.10 -2.23
N VAL A 192 -9.82 14.58 -2.92
CA VAL A 192 -8.41 14.74 -2.58
C VAL A 192 -7.69 15.58 -3.64
N LEU A 193 -6.85 16.51 -3.22
CA LEU A 193 -5.96 17.30 -4.06
C LEU A 193 -4.52 17.11 -3.59
N ASN A 194 -3.65 16.50 -4.40
CA ASN A 194 -2.21 16.40 -4.15
C ASN A 194 -1.88 15.84 -2.75
N GLY A 195 -2.64 14.85 -2.28
CA GLY A 195 -2.45 14.25 -0.96
C GLY A 195 -3.17 14.97 0.18
N TRP A 196 -4.03 15.95 -0.10
CA TRP A 196 -4.84 16.67 0.89
C TRP A 196 -6.32 16.44 0.64
N GLU A 197 -7.03 16.02 1.67
CA GLU A 197 -8.49 15.97 1.65
C GLU A 197 -9.05 17.39 1.65
N LEU A 198 -9.80 17.72 0.61
CA LEU A 198 -10.48 19.01 0.48
C LEU A 198 -11.89 18.98 1.07
N GLY A 199 -12.49 17.81 1.11
CA GLY A 199 -13.81 17.60 1.65
C GLY A 199 -14.25 16.16 1.49
N SER A 200 -15.16 15.75 2.35
CA SER A 200 -15.71 14.39 2.40
C SER A 200 -17.23 14.42 2.50
N GLY A 201 -17.84 13.30 2.16
CA GLY A 201 -19.28 13.15 2.25
C GLY A 201 -19.73 11.70 2.11
N SER A 202 -21.04 11.50 2.24
CA SER A 202 -21.64 10.20 1.96
C SER A 202 -23.12 10.34 1.59
N VAL A 203 -23.59 9.39 0.81
CA VAL A 203 -25.03 9.18 0.69
C VAL A 203 -25.56 8.62 2.01
N ARG A 204 -26.64 9.19 2.53
CA ARG A 204 -27.25 8.75 3.78
C ARG A 204 -28.34 7.73 3.54
N ILE A 205 -28.56 6.84 4.50
CA ILE A 205 -29.67 5.90 4.51
C ILE A 205 -30.98 6.71 4.47
N HIS A 206 -31.77 6.54 3.43
CA HIS A 206 -33.04 7.22 3.21
C HIS A 206 -34.20 6.25 2.95
N ARG A 207 -33.90 4.96 2.91
CA ARG A 207 -34.89 3.88 2.78
C ARG A 207 -34.91 3.05 4.06
N ARG A 208 -36.09 2.57 4.44
CA ARG A 208 -36.30 1.63 5.57
C ARG A 208 -36.30 0.21 5.06
#